data_85f7a2d34cbc1e9581597f934483d416
#
_entry.id   85f7a2d34cbc1e9581597f934483d416
#
_cell.length_a   1.000
_cell.length_b   1.000
_cell.length_c   1.000
_cell.angle_alpha   90.00
_cell.angle_beta   90.00
_cell.angle_gamma   90.00
#
_symmetry.space_group_name_H-M   'P 1'
#
loop_
_entity.id
_entity.type
_entity.pdbx_description
1 polymer ?
#
loop_
_entity_poly.entity_id
_entity_poly.type
_entity_poly.pdbx_seq_one_letter_code
_entity_poly.pdbx_strand_id
1 'polypeptide(L)'
;MSDNGAVAGPDGKLRCPWGLNPPEYIAYHDEEWGRPLHGDTAIFERLCLEGFQSGLSWLTILRKRENFRAAFAGFDPTAVAAFGEQDVARLMADAGIIRNRSKINAAITNARATLSLPAGLDALVWTYAGEPGPAPRTLADVPASTPSSKALSAELKRHGFTFTGPVTAYATMQACGIVNDHLAACFFRTRTP
;
A
#
# COMPACT_ATOMS: atom_id res chain seq x y z
N MET A 1 -25.03 19.69 0.80
CA MET A 1 -23.81 19.39 1.57
C MET A 1 -23.60 17.89 1.43
N SER A 2 -22.65 17.45 0.62
CA SER A 2 -22.36 16.03 0.48
C SER A 2 -21.74 15.55 1.79
N ASP A 3 -22.52 14.85 2.59
CA ASP A 3 -22.01 14.05 3.69
C ASP A 3 -21.08 13.00 3.08
N ASN A 4 -19.77 13.18 3.21
CA ASN A 4 -18.76 12.22 2.72
C ASN A 4 -18.70 10.97 3.61
N GLY A 5 -19.80 10.63 4.26
CA GLY A 5 -19.98 9.44 5.06
C GLY A 5 -20.05 8.15 4.22
N ALA A 6 -20.24 7.01 4.87
CA ALA A 6 -20.38 5.74 4.17
C ALA A 6 -21.64 5.72 3.28
N VAL A 7 -21.54 5.10 2.11
CA VAL A 7 -22.57 5.07 1.07
C VAL A 7 -23.00 3.62 0.80
N ALA A 8 -24.30 3.40 0.56
CA ALA A 8 -24.82 2.08 0.23
C ALA A 8 -24.37 1.65 -1.18
N GLY A 9 -23.79 0.46 -1.25
CA GLY A 9 -23.48 -0.20 -2.52
C GLY A 9 -24.68 -0.91 -3.14
N PRO A 10 -24.50 -1.56 -4.30
CA PRO A 10 -25.58 -2.28 -5.00
C PRO A 10 -26.21 -3.40 -4.18
N ASP A 11 -25.46 -3.96 -3.22
CA ASP A 11 -25.89 -5.02 -2.30
C ASP A 11 -26.46 -4.48 -0.96
N GLY A 12 -26.68 -3.17 -0.86
CA GLY A 12 -27.19 -2.48 0.33
C GLY A 12 -26.17 -2.30 1.47
N LYS A 13 -24.96 -2.81 1.34
CA LYS A 13 -23.92 -2.64 2.38
C LYS A 13 -23.32 -1.24 2.29
N LEU A 14 -23.13 -0.60 3.45
CA LEU A 14 -22.45 0.68 3.55
C LEU A 14 -20.93 0.51 3.36
N ARG A 15 -20.34 1.31 2.49
CA ARG A 15 -18.89 1.33 2.20
C ARG A 15 -18.32 2.73 2.25
N CYS A 16 -17.02 2.82 2.38
CA CYS A 16 -16.30 4.06 2.11
C CYS A 16 -16.58 4.50 0.67
N PRO A 17 -16.91 5.77 0.39
CA PRO A 17 -17.33 6.22 -0.94
C PRO A 17 -16.35 5.87 -2.07
N TRP A 18 -15.04 5.93 -1.79
CA TRP A 18 -14.02 5.57 -2.77
C TRP A 18 -14.04 4.08 -3.17
N GLY A 19 -14.52 3.20 -2.28
CA GLY A 19 -14.58 1.76 -2.52
C GLY A 19 -15.73 1.30 -3.43
N LEU A 20 -16.56 2.22 -3.94
CA LEU A 20 -17.71 1.87 -4.76
C LEU A 20 -17.51 2.16 -6.25
N ASN A 21 -16.68 3.12 -6.61
CA ASN A 21 -16.54 3.56 -7.98
C ASN A 21 -15.08 3.87 -8.33
N PRO A 22 -14.54 3.25 -9.35
CA PRO A 22 -15.15 2.24 -10.22
C PRO A 22 -15.33 0.86 -9.56
N PRO A 23 -16.10 -0.06 -10.17
CA PRO A 23 -16.46 -1.36 -9.57
C PRO A 23 -15.26 -2.22 -9.11
N GLU A 24 -14.11 -2.08 -9.75
CA GLU A 24 -12.87 -2.79 -9.38
C GLU A 24 -12.43 -2.50 -7.95
N TYR A 25 -12.83 -1.35 -7.39
CA TYR A 25 -12.53 -1.01 -6.01
C TYR A 25 -13.34 -1.81 -4.99
N ILE A 26 -14.50 -2.36 -5.37
CA ILE A 26 -15.37 -3.07 -4.43
C ILE A 26 -14.63 -4.26 -3.82
N ALA A 27 -14.05 -5.12 -4.66
CA ALA A 27 -13.30 -6.28 -4.17
C ALA A 27 -12.08 -5.86 -3.34
N TYR A 28 -11.31 -4.89 -3.82
CA TYR A 28 -10.15 -4.37 -3.08
C TYR A 28 -10.52 -3.80 -1.71
N HIS A 29 -11.58 -2.99 -1.64
CA HIS A 29 -12.09 -2.41 -0.40
C HIS A 29 -12.62 -3.48 0.58
N ASP A 30 -13.36 -4.45 0.06
CA ASP A 30 -14.08 -5.42 0.88
C ASP A 30 -13.18 -6.56 1.38
N GLU A 31 -12.15 -6.91 0.61
CA GLU A 31 -11.38 -8.14 0.80
C GLU A 31 -9.91 -7.92 1.16
N GLU A 32 -9.36 -6.74 0.84
CA GLU A 32 -7.93 -6.50 1.00
C GLU A 32 -7.60 -5.28 1.89
N TRP A 33 -8.12 -4.10 1.54
CA TRP A 33 -7.75 -2.85 2.21
C TRP A 33 -8.16 -2.84 3.68
N GLY A 34 -7.23 -2.45 4.56
CA GLY A 34 -7.47 -2.40 6.00
C GLY A 34 -7.45 -3.78 6.68
N ARG A 35 -7.14 -4.87 5.97
CA ARG A 35 -6.98 -6.20 6.57
C ARG A 35 -5.53 -6.44 6.96
N PRO A 36 -5.29 -7.07 8.14
CA PRO A 36 -3.95 -7.45 8.55
C PRO A 36 -3.24 -8.28 7.49
N LEU A 37 -2.12 -7.77 7.01
CA LEU A 37 -1.26 -8.41 6.02
C LEU A 37 0.10 -8.67 6.66
N HIS A 38 0.58 -9.90 6.59
CA HIS A 38 1.84 -10.34 7.14
C HIS A 38 2.74 -10.99 6.09
N GLY A 39 4.03 -11.04 6.42
CA GLY A 39 5.08 -11.60 5.57
C GLY A 39 5.79 -10.54 4.72
N ASP A 40 7.12 -10.64 4.71
CA ASP A 40 8.00 -9.66 4.06
C ASP A 40 7.66 -9.43 2.58
N THR A 41 7.40 -10.50 1.84
CA THR A 41 7.04 -10.42 0.41
C THR A 41 5.74 -9.65 0.18
N ALA A 42 4.70 -9.93 0.98
CA ALA A 42 3.41 -9.28 0.83
C ALA A 42 3.47 -7.79 1.19
N ILE A 43 4.18 -7.45 2.27
CA ILE A 43 4.37 -6.05 2.67
C ILE A 43 5.28 -5.31 1.70
N PHE A 44 6.33 -5.97 1.19
CA PHE A 44 7.21 -5.40 0.17
C PHE A 44 6.44 -5.10 -1.13
N GLU A 45 5.54 -6.01 -1.57
CA GLU A 45 4.63 -5.73 -2.69
C GLU A 45 3.83 -4.46 -2.45
N ARG A 46 3.15 -4.34 -1.29
CA ARG A 46 2.33 -3.16 -0.97
C ARG A 46 3.15 -1.89 -0.96
N LEU A 47 4.30 -1.89 -0.30
CA LEU A 47 5.20 -0.74 -0.24
C LEU A 47 5.66 -0.29 -1.63
N CYS A 48 6.02 -1.23 -2.50
CA CYS A 48 6.41 -0.93 -3.87
C CYS A 48 5.23 -0.35 -4.68
N LEU A 49 4.05 -0.97 -4.61
CA LEU A 49 2.87 -0.52 -5.34
C LEU A 49 2.43 0.90 -4.91
N GLU A 50 2.47 1.21 -3.60
CA GLU A 50 2.22 2.56 -3.09
C GLU A 50 3.30 3.56 -3.56
N GLY A 51 4.55 3.14 -3.64
CA GLY A 51 5.62 3.94 -4.25
C GLY A 51 5.37 4.21 -5.74
N PHE A 52 4.91 3.20 -6.49
CA PHE A 52 4.54 3.34 -7.90
C PHE A 52 3.30 4.23 -8.08
N GLN A 53 2.37 4.25 -7.13
CA GLN A 53 1.18 5.10 -7.17
C GLN A 53 1.51 6.60 -7.11
N SER A 54 2.60 7.00 -6.47
CA SER A 54 2.94 8.41 -6.29
C SER A 54 2.77 9.22 -7.59
N GLY A 55 1.87 10.21 -7.59
CA GLY A 55 1.49 11.02 -8.75
C GLY A 55 0.47 10.36 -9.71
N LEU A 56 -0.10 9.21 -9.35
CA LEU A 56 -1.09 8.47 -10.13
C LEU A 56 -2.31 8.09 -9.27
N SER A 57 -3.37 7.59 -9.89
CA SER A 57 -4.49 7.00 -9.15
C SER A 57 -4.17 5.57 -8.72
N TRP A 58 -4.71 5.15 -7.55
CA TRP A 58 -4.62 3.75 -7.13
C TRP A 58 -5.23 2.79 -8.15
N LEU A 59 -6.32 3.19 -8.80
CA LEU A 59 -6.94 2.39 -9.86
C LEU A 59 -5.95 2.01 -10.97
N THR A 60 -5.08 2.93 -11.35
CA THR A 60 -4.06 2.67 -12.37
C THR A 60 -3.11 1.56 -11.92
N ILE A 61 -2.73 1.56 -10.65
CA ILE A 61 -1.87 0.53 -10.06
C ILE A 61 -2.64 -0.79 -9.91
N LEU A 62 -3.86 -0.74 -9.38
CA LEU A 62 -4.70 -1.92 -9.17
C LEU A 62 -4.93 -2.70 -10.47
N ARG A 63 -5.25 -2.01 -11.57
CA ARG A 63 -5.43 -2.61 -12.90
C ARG A 63 -4.15 -3.23 -13.48
N LYS A 64 -2.98 -2.77 -13.04
CA LYS A 64 -1.68 -3.26 -13.50
C LYS A 64 -1.01 -4.23 -12.52
N ARG A 65 -1.65 -4.53 -11.38
CA ARG A 65 -1.03 -5.26 -10.27
C ARG A 65 -0.51 -6.63 -10.69
N GLU A 66 -1.28 -7.39 -11.47
CA GLU A 66 -0.83 -8.70 -11.96
C GLU A 66 0.38 -8.60 -12.90
N ASN A 67 0.42 -7.57 -13.73
CA ASN A 67 1.59 -7.29 -14.57
C ASN A 67 2.80 -6.90 -13.73
N PHE A 68 2.59 -6.11 -12.66
CA PHE A 68 3.66 -5.80 -11.70
C PHE A 68 4.17 -7.07 -11.02
N ARG A 69 3.31 -7.97 -10.57
CA ARG A 69 3.69 -9.26 -9.98
C ARG A 69 4.54 -10.09 -10.94
N ALA A 70 4.10 -10.23 -12.19
CA ALA A 70 4.86 -10.95 -13.21
C ALA A 70 6.21 -10.26 -13.49
N ALA A 71 6.24 -8.94 -13.65
CA ALA A 71 7.43 -8.17 -13.98
C ALA A 71 8.49 -8.16 -12.87
N PHE A 72 8.05 -8.17 -11.60
CA PHE A 72 8.88 -8.13 -10.39
C PHE A 72 9.01 -9.49 -9.68
N ALA A 73 8.89 -10.60 -10.41
CA ALA A 73 9.08 -11.96 -9.88
C ALA A 73 8.23 -12.23 -8.61
N GLY A 74 6.94 -11.87 -8.62
CA GLY A 74 6.04 -12.02 -7.49
C GLY A 74 6.38 -11.13 -6.28
N PHE A 75 7.20 -10.11 -6.48
CA PHE A 75 7.76 -9.26 -5.42
C PHE A 75 8.55 -10.06 -4.37
N ASP A 76 9.17 -11.19 -4.77
CA ASP A 76 10.15 -11.85 -3.91
C ASP A 76 11.36 -10.92 -3.70
N PRO A 77 11.61 -10.46 -2.47
CA PRO A 77 12.71 -9.53 -2.20
C PRO A 77 14.07 -10.07 -2.65
N THR A 78 14.28 -11.39 -2.57
CA THR A 78 15.54 -12.03 -3.00
C THR A 78 15.73 -11.92 -4.51
N ALA A 79 14.69 -12.23 -5.27
CA ALA A 79 14.73 -12.12 -6.72
C ALA A 79 14.89 -10.67 -7.19
N VAL A 80 14.10 -9.73 -6.61
CA VAL A 80 14.14 -8.32 -6.99
C VAL A 80 15.47 -7.66 -6.61
N ALA A 81 16.06 -8.02 -5.47
CA ALA A 81 17.36 -7.49 -5.04
C ALA A 81 18.52 -7.84 -6.01
N ALA A 82 18.37 -8.96 -6.74
CA ALA A 82 19.33 -9.42 -7.73
C ALA A 82 19.20 -8.72 -9.10
N PHE A 83 18.13 -7.94 -9.32
CA PHE A 83 17.92 -7.24 -10.60
C PHE A 83 19.06 -6.28 -10.90
N GLY A 84 19.52 -6.32 -12.15
CA GLY A 84 20.58 -5.47 -12.71
C GLY A 84 20.08 -4.57 -13.85
N GLU A 85 21.00 -3.94 -14.57
CA GLU A 85 20.66 -3.00 -15.67
C GLU A 85 19.85 -3.66 -16.80
N GLN A 86 20.05 -4.95 -17.05
CA GLN A 86 19.25 -5.68 -18.04
C GLN A 86 17.78 -5.78 -17.60
N ASP A 87 17.53 -6.02 -16.30
CA ASP A 87 16.18 -6.05 -15.76
C ASP A 87 15.55 -4.66 -15.76
N VAL A 88 16.32 -3.63 -15.42
CA VAL A 88 15.84 -2.25 -15.51
C VAL A 88 15.45 -1.89 -16.94
N ALA A 89 16.25 -2.31 -17.94
CA ALA A 89 15.91 -2.10 -19.35
C ALA A 89 14.64 -2.87 -19.76
N ARG A 90 14.52 -4.13 -19.34
CA ARG A 90 13.31 -4.96 -19.55
C ARG A 90 12.07 -4.29 -18.95
N LEU A 91 12.13 -3.85 -17.68
CA LEU A 91 11.04 -3.19 -17.00
C LEU A 91 10.67 -1.83 -17.63
N MET A 92 11.64 -1.08 -18.12
CA MET A 92 11.41 0.17 -18.85
C MET A 92 10.75 -0.04 -20.22
N ALA A 93 10.88 -1.22 -20.81
CA ALA A 93 10.23 -1.59 -22.07
C ALA A 93 8.81 -2.17 -21.83
N ASP A 94 8.47 -2.60 -20.61
CA ASP A 94 7.20 -3.24 -20.30
C ASP A 94 6.05 -2.23 -20.17
N ALA A 95 5.15 -2.20 -21.16
CA ALA A 95 3.94 -1.37 -21.13
C ALA A 95 2.89 -1.83 -20.09
N GLY A 96 3.03 -3.04 -19.56
CA GLY A 96 2.16 -3.58 -18.51
C GLY A 96 2.30 -2.88 -17.16
N ILE A 97 3.44 -2.24 -16.90
CA ILE A 97 3.72 -1.55 -15.64
C ILE A 97 3.86 -0.02 -15.82
N ILE A 98 4.15 0.68 -14.74
CA ILE A 98 4.51 2.11 -14.78
C ILE A 98 6.01 2.22 -15.10
N ARG A 99 6.33 2.67 -16.31
CA ARG A 99 7.69 2.83 -16.82
C ARG A 99 8.37 4.07 -16.27
N ASN A 100 8.86 3.99 -15.04
CA ASN A 100 9.60 5.06 -14.37
C ASN A 100 10.88 4.48 -13.78
N ARG A 101 12.03 4.82 -14.36
CA ARG A 101 13.34 4.31 -13.95
C ARG A 101 13.63 4.56 -12.47
N SER A 102 13.30 5.74 -11.95
CA SER A 102 13.55 6.05 -10.53
C SER A 102 12.74 5.16 -9.59
N LYS A 103 11.47 4.87 -9.93
CA LYS A 103 10.61 3.98 -9.13
C LYS A 103 11.03 2.52 -9.26
N ILE A 104 11.48 2.09 -10.43
CA ILE A 104 12.05 0.75 -10.65
C ILE A 104 13.31 0.57 -9.81
N ASN A 105 14.25 1.51 -9.88
CA ASN A 105 15.46 1.46 -9.07
C ASN A 105 15.16 1.52 -7.57
N ALA A 106 14.12 2.28 -7.16
CA ALA A 106 13.67 2.30 -5.78
C ALA A 106 13.17 0.93 -5.32
N ALA A 107 12.38 0.21 -6.13
CA ALA A 107 11.94 -1.14 -5.79
C ALA A 107 13.13 -2.09 -5.60
N ILE A 108 14.15 -2.02 -6.46
CA ILE A 108 15.38 -2.84 -6.33
C ILE A 108 16.15 -2.47 -5.04
N THR A 109 16.28 -1.17 -4.77
CA THR A 109 16.93 -0.68 -3.54
C THR A 109 16.16 -1.14 -2.31
N ASN A 110 14.85 -1.04 -2.32
CA ASN A 110 13.98 -1.44 -1.22
C ASN A 110 14.01 -2.96 -0.99
N ALA A 111 14.15 -3.77 -2.05
CA ALA A 111 14.34 -5.21 -1.91
C ALA A 111 15.64 -5.54 -1.15
N ARG A 112 16.74 -4.89 -1.52
CA ARG A 112 18.02 -5.04 -0.82
C ARG A 112 17.93 -4.58 0.64
N ALA A 113 17.26 -3.47 0.89
CA ALA A 113 17.00 -2.97 2.24
C ALA A 113 16.16 -3.97 3.05
N THR A 114 15.11 -4.57 2.46
CA THR A 114 14.29 -5.60 3.11
C THR A 114 15.13 -6.78 3.58
N LEU A 115 16.03 -7.29 2.73
CA LEU A 115 16.92 -8.42 3.07
C LEU A 115 17.95 -8.07 4.15
N SER A 116 18.26 -6.80 4.37
CA SER A 116 19.21 -6.35 5.39
C SER A 116 18.57 -6.14 6.77
N LEU A 117 17.25 -6.21 6.89
CA LEU A 117 16.54 -6.03 8.16
C LEU A 117 16.70 -7.27 9.05
N PRO A 118 17.21 -7.15 10.29
CA PRO A 118 17.46 -8.31 11.15
C PRO A 118 16.20 -9.12 11.51
N ALA A 119 15.06 -8.44 11.66
CA ALA A 119 13.78 -9.05 12.03
C ALA A 119 12.79 -9.12 10.86
N GLY A 120 13.19 -8.67 9.66
CA GLY A 120 12.33 -8.59 8.48
C GLY A 120 11.49 -7.31 8.41
N LEU A 121 10.90 -7.10 7.24
CA LEU A 121 10.08 -5.93 6.96
C LEU A 121 8.72 -6.00 7.68
N ASP A 122 8.15 -7.19 7.80
CA ASP A 122 6.90 -7.45 8.52
C ASP A 122 7.02 -6.97 9.98
N ALA A 123 8.00 -7.50 10.71
CA ALA A 123 8.22 -7.12 12.10
C ALA A 123 8.47 -5.62 12.24
N LEU A 124 9.24 -5.00 11.32
CA LEU A 124 9.52 -3.57 11.34
C LEU A 124 8.22 -2.75 11.22
N VAL A 125 7.40 -3.00 10.21
CA VAL A 125 6.23 -2.15 9.97
C VAL A 125 5.17 -2.32 11.03
N TRP A 126 4.98 -3.53 11.56
CA TRP A 126 4.01 -3.82 12.61
C TRP A 126 4.39 -3.24 13.98
N THR A 127 5.65 -2.86 14.22
CA THR A 127 6.04 -2.08 15.43
C THR A 127 5.35 -0.73 15.49
N TYR A 128 4.86 -0.21 14.36
CA TYR A 128 4.15 1.07 14.26
C TYR A 128 2.62 0.93 14.33
N ALA A 129 2.11 -0.28 14.51
CA ALA A 129 0.72 -0.49 14.87
C ALA A 129 0.48 0.09 16.27
N GLY A 130 -0.41 1.06 16.36
CA GLY A 130 -0.79 1.69 17.62
C GLY A 130 -2.17 1.23 18.08
N GLU A 131 -2.59 1.73 19.24
CA GLU A 131 -3.98 1.57 19.66
C GLU A 131 -4.92 2.18 18.62
N PRO A 132 -6.05 1.51 18.30
CA PRO A 132 -7.02 2.04 17.37
C PRO A 132 -7.52 3.43 17.78
N GLY A 133 -7.35 4.41 16.93
CA GLY A 133 -7.91 5.74 17.12
C GLY A 133 -9.44 5.76 16.91
N PRO A 134 -10.09 6.92 17.16
CA PRO A 134 -11.51 7.08 16.86
C PRO A 134 -11.77 6.82 15.37
N ALA A 135 -12.88 6.12 15.10
CA ALA A 135 -13.27 5.81 13.72
C ALA A 135 -13.56 7.09 12.92
N PRO A 136 -12.98 7.28 11.72
CA PRO A 136 -13.31 8.41 10.88
C PRO A 136 -14.79 8.34 10.46
N ARG A 137 -15.48 9.48 10.50
CA ARG A 137 -16.90 9.57 10.10
C ARG A 137 -17.04 9.89 8.63
N THR A 138 -16.11 10.67 8.10
CA THR A 138 -16.07 11.12 6.72
C THR A 138 -14.67 10.92 6.14
N LEU A 139 -14.51 11.02 4.83
CA LEU A 139 -13.20 10.97 4.19
C LEU A 139 -12.29 12.14 4.62
N ALA A 140 -12.87 13.27 5.02
CA ALA A 140 -12.11 14.43 5.49
C ALA A 140 -11.43 14.18 6.86
N ASP A 141 -11.93 13.22 7.64
CA ASP A 141 -11.35 12.84 8.92
C ASP A 141 -10.10 11.95 8.77
N VAL A 142 -9.89 11.39 7.57
CA VAL A 142 -8.72 10.54 7.27
C VAL A 142 -7.53 11.43 6.91
N PRO A 143 -6.46 11.45 7.73
CA PRO A 143 -5.33 12.31 7.47
C PRO A 143 -4.47 11.78 6.30
N ALA A 144 -3.72 12.66 5.65
CA ALA A 144 -2.74 12.25 4.64
C ALA A 144 -1.49 11.56 5.26
N SER A 145 -1.21 11.80 6.53
CA SER A 145 -0.12 11.17 7.30
C SER A 145 -0.35 11.35 8.79
N THR A 146 0.23 10.48 9.61
CA THR A 146 0.15 10.52 11.08
C THR A 146 1.55 10.64 11.71
N PRO A 147 1.68 10.91 13.01
CA PRO A 147 2.97 10.80 13.70
C PRO A 147 3.61 9.42 13.51
N SER A 148 2.82 8.34 13.58
CA SER A 148 3.28 6.97 13.40
C SER A 148 3.83 6.74 11.97
N SER A 149 3.11 7.19 10.92
CA SER A 149 3.58 7.07 9.54
C SER A 149 4.84 7.92 9.25
N LYS A 150 4.98 9.07 9.92
CA LYS A 150 6.21 9.88 9.85
C LYS A 150 7.38 9.15 10.48
N ALA A 151 7.18 8.52 11.63
CA ALA A 151 8.19 7.72 12.31
C ALA A 151 8.57 6.48 11.48
N LEU A 152 7.59 5.73 10.95
CA LEU A 152 7.84 4.60 10.03
C LEU A 152 8.63 5.06 8.80
N SER A 153 8.24 6.17 8.18
CA SER A 153 8.95 6.74 7.03
C SER A 153 10.42 7.07 7.36
N ALA A 154 10.68 7.65 8.53
CA ALA A 154 12.03 7.96 8.98
C ALA A 154 12.85 6.68 9.20
N GLU A 155 12.25 5.68 9.82
CA GLU A 155 12.90 4.39 10.09
C GLU A 155 13.21 3.63 8.78
N LEU A 156 12.26 3.55 7.86
CA LEU A 156 12.49 2.95 6.55
C LEU A 156 13.65 3.64 5.82
N LYS A 157 13.71 4.97 5.84
CA LYS A 157 14.81 5.74 5.23
C LYS A 157 16.15 5.46 5.91
N ARG A 158 16.17 5.31 7.23
CA ARG A 158 17.37 4.96 7.98
C ARG A 158 17.94 3.59 7.55
N HIS A 159 17.06 2.66 7.15
CA HIS A 159 17.43 1.36 6.58
C HIS A 159 17.67 1.39 5.05
N GLY A 160 17.72 2.56 4.43
CA GLY A 160 18.06 2.71 3.01
C GLY A 160 16.85 2.59 2.06
N PHE A 161 15.63 2.50 2.55
CA PHE A 161 14.44 2.53 1.69
C PHE A 161 14.24 3.90 1.04
N THR A 162 13.74 3.89 -0.19
CA THR A 162 13.45 5.07 -0.99
C THR A 162 12.00 5.08 -1.43
N PHE A 163 11.48 6.25 -1.84
CA PHE A 163 10.05 6.45 -2.16
C PHE A 163 9.09 6.06 -1.02
N THR A 164 9.56 6.14 0.22
CA THR A 164 8.82 5.81 1.45
C THR A 164 8.55 7.07 2.28
N GLY A 165 8.04 8.13 1.62
CA GLY A 165 7.63 9.36 2.32
C GLY A 165 6.47 9.11 3.31
N PRO A 166 6.18 10.05 4.24
CA PRO A 166 5.14 9.85 5.26
C PRO A 166 3.76 9.51 4.72
N VAL A 167 3.40 10.05 3.55
CA VAL A 167 2.13 9.76 2.86
C VAL A 167 2.13 8.33 2.31
N THR A 168 3.21 7.92 1.64
CA THR A 168 3.37 6.54 1.14
C THR A 168 3.40 5.53 2.29
N ALA A 169 4.12 5.85 3.37
CA ALA A 169 4.14 5.00 4.56
C ALA A 169 2.74 4.85 5.17
N TYR A 170 1.95 5.94 5.23
CA TYR A 170 0.58 5.88 5.73
C TYR A 170 -0.32 5.05 4.83
N ALA A 171 -0.26 5.23 3.50
CA ALA A 171 -1.00 4.41 2.55
C ALA A 171 -0.64 2.91 2.70
N THR A 172 0.64 2.59 2.90
CA THR A 172 1.08 1.21 3.20
C THR A 172 0.47 0.71 4.51
N MET A 173 0.44 1.53 5.58
CA MET A 173 -0.18 1.16 6.86
C MET A 173 -1.68 0.87 6.70
N GLN A 174 -2.39 1.68 5.91
CA GLN A 174 -3.80 1.47 5.59
C GLN A 174 -4.00 0.18 4.78
N ALA A 175 -3.22 0.00 3.70
CA ALA A 175 -3.35 -1.17 2.82
C ALA A 175 -3.01 -2.49 3.52
N CYS A 176 -2.10 -2.46 4.52
CA CYS A 176 -1.70 -3.63 5.30
C CYS A 176 -2.51 -3.83 6.58
N GLY A 177 -3.51 -3.00 6.86
CA GLY A 177 -4.33 -3.13 8.07
C GLY A 177 -3.62 -2.78 9.39
N ILE A 178 -2.45 -2.10 9.32
CA ILE A 178 -1.75 -1.57 10.50
C ILE A 178 -2.59 -0.45 11.14
N VAL A 179 -3.36 0.26 10.33
CA VAL A 179 -4.40 1.20 10.74
C VAL A 179 -5.71 0.84 10.06
N ASN A 180 -6.83 1.01 10.76
CA ASN A 180 -8.15 0.76 10.20
C ASN A 180 -8.87 2.10 9.96
N ASP A 181 -8.83 2.57 8.73
CA ASP A 181 -9.46 3.82 8.29
C ASP A 181 -10.76 3.63 7.52
N HIS A 182 -11.35 2.44 7.59
CA HIS A 182 -12.75 2.31 7.19
C HIS A 182 -13.60 3.28 7.98
N LEU A 183 -14.55 3.95 7.32
CA LEU A 183 -15.44 4.91 7.99
C LEU A 183 -16.27 4.21 9.07
N ALA A 184 -16.65 4.94 10.10
CA ALA A 184 -17.40 4.42 11.24
C ALA A 184 -18.66 3.62 10.86
N ALA A 185 -19.38 4.08 9.82
CA ALA A 185 -20.57 3.40 9.31
C ALA A 185 -20.27 2.34 8.23
N CYS A 186 -19.00 2.13 7.85
CA CYS A 186 -18.65 1.12 6.84
C CYS A 186 -18.88 -0.29 7.38
N PHE A 187 -19.61 -1.11 6.62
CA PHE A 187 -19.92 -2.50 6.98
C PHE A 187 -18.65 -3.35 7.22
N PHE A 188 -17.55 -3.00 6.55
CA PHE A 188 -16.30 -3.77 6.63
C PHE A 188 -15.41 -3.37 7.80
N ARG A 189 -15.67 -2.23 8.46
CA ARG A 189 -14.84 -1.77 9.59
C ARG A 189 -14.79 -2.80 10.74
N THR A 190 -15.93 -3.37 11.10
CA THR A 190 -16.05 -4.31 12.22
C THR A 190 -15.63 -5.74 11.87
N ARG A 191 -15.35 -5.99 10.58
CA ARG A 191 -14.88 -7.29 10.07
C ARG A 191 -13.36 -7.34 9.92
N THR A 192 -12.70 -6.23 10.20
CA THR A 192 -11.25 -6.14 10.31
C THR A 192 -10.90 -6.39 11.77
N PRO A 193 -10.14 -7.43 12.10
CA PRO A 193 -9.74 -7.75 13.47
C PRO A 193 -8.98 -6.62 14.10
#